data_55bee2b3eb6828199e4890d54bc9f32b
#
_entry.id   55bee2b3eb6828199e4890d54bc9f32b
#
_cell.length_a   1.000
_cell.length_b   1.000
_cell.length_c   1.000
_cell.angle_alpha   90.00
_cell.angle_beta   90.00
_cell.angle_gamma   90.00
#
_symmetry.space_group_name_H-M   'P 1'
#
loop_
_entity.id
_entity.type
_entity.pdbx_description
1 polymer ?
#
loop_
_entity_poly.entity_id
_entity_poly.type
_entity_poly.pdbx_seq_one_letter_code
_entity_poly.pdbx_strand_id
1 'polypeptide(L)'
;HFRIESTADDRIMISGNNANSMATGLNYYLKYYCLTTVSWYADQPVEMPAKLPQVFSPIEITAKVKRRFFLNYCTFGYSMAFWDWDDWQRFIDWMALNGINMPLAITGQEAVWYKVWKDIGLKDQDILSYFTGPVYLPWHRMANIDSWNGPLPMEWLENQSKLQQQILSRERELNMKPVLPAFNGHVPAALKRIYPEADIQTLGKWAGFTKEYHCSFLNPEEPLFALLQKKFLKEQRKLFGTEHIYGIDPFNEGEPPSWKPDYLNKVSSDLYHTLKEADSEAEWLQMTWMFYFDREKWTAPRIEAFLKGVPENKLSLLDYHCENVELWKQTNCFHGQPYIWCYLGNFGGNTGITGNVKESGRRLDIALKEGGDNLKGIGSTLEGLDVIQFPYEYILEKAWTIDKGDDTWVNALADRHAGKVIQPVREAWKILFNDIYVQVPKTVGIL
;
A
#
# COMPACT_ATOMS: atom_id res chain seq x y z
N HIS A 1 -18.94 1.47 10.78
CA HIS A 1 -20.27 1.26 10.15
C HIS A 1 -20.78 2.56 9.55
N PHE A 2 -21.74 2.43 8.64
CA PHE A 2 -22.54 3.55 8.15
C PHE A 2 -24.02 3.15 8.06
N ARG A 3 -24.89 4.16 8.04
CA ARG A 3 -26.32 4.03 7.87
C ARG A 3 -26.83 5.04 6.84
N ILE A 4 -27.75 4.62 5.99
CA ILE A 4 -28.38 5.45 4.96
C ILE A 4 -29.89 5.35 5.13
N GLU A 5 -30.58 6.48 5.15
CA GLU A 5 -32.06 6.54 5.24
C GLU A 5 -32.60 7.79 4.57
N SER A 6 -33.82 7.72 4.13
CA SER A 6 -34.59 8.90 3.70
C SER A 6 -35.22 9.57 4.90
N THR A 7 -35.20 10.89 4.94
CA THR A 7 -35.87 11.70 5.95
C THR A 7 -37.28 12.07 5.48
N ALA A 8 -38.14 12.53 6.40
CA ALA A 8 -39.53 12.92 6.10
C ALA A 8 -39.65 14.09 5.11
N ASP A 9 -38.57 14.88 4.94
CA ASP A 9 -38.47 16.02 4.03
C ASP A 9 -37.74 15.68 2.71
N ASP A 10 -37.80 14.42 2.28
CA ASP A 10 -37.24 13.90 1.03
C ASP A 10 -35.71 14.03 0.91
N ARG A 11 -34.99 14.29 1.99
CA ARG A 11 -33.52 14.27 1.99
C ARG A 11 -32.98 12.87 2.26
N ILE A 12 -31.74 12.61 1.81
CA ILE A 12 -31.01 11.40 2.11
C ILE A 12 -30.01 11.72 3.24
N MET A 13 -30.15 11.01 4.35
CA MET A 13 -29.25 11.12 5.47
C MET A 13 -28.25 9.96 5.46
N ILE A 14 -26.95 10.29 5.49
CA ILE A 14 -25.85 9.33 5.60
C ILE A 14 -25.13 9.60 6.91
N SER A 15 -25.12 8.65 7.80
CA SER A 15 -24.43 8.71 9.09
C SER A 15 -23.39 7.58 9.21
N GLY A 16 -22.39 7.78 10.02
CA GLY A 16 -21.32 6.79 10.23
C GLY A 16 -20.53 7.11 11.49
N ASN A 17 -19.68 6.18 11.91
CA ASN A 17 -18.87 6.36 13.11
C ASN A 17 -17.64 7.26 12.87
N ASN A 18 -17.32 7.59 11.63
CA ASN A 18 -16.27 8.54 11.24
C ASN A 18 -16.45 8.98 9.78
N ALA A 19 -15.65 9.97 9.34
CA ALA A 19 -15.70 10.53 7.98
C ALA A 19 -15.48 9.48 6.89
N ASN A 20 -14.52 8.54 7.08
CA ASN A 20 -14.27 7.45 6.13
C ASN A 20 -15.52 6.56 5.94
N SER A 21 -16.17 6.18 7.02
CA SER A 21 -17.39 5.38 6.95
C SER A 21 -18.56 6.12 6.27
N MET A 22 -18.69 7.43 6.53
CA MET A 22 -19.72 8.26 5.85
C MET A 22 -19.42 8.39 4.35
N ALA A 23 -18.15 8.58 3.96
CA ALA A 23 -17.75 8.59 2.55
C ALA A 23 -18.08 7.27 1.86
N THR A 24 -17.79 6.14 2.52
CA THR A 24 -18.17 4.80 2.00
C THR A 24 -19.68 4.67 1.84
N GLY A 25 -20.46 5.17 2.80
CA GLY A 25 -21.93 5.21 2.71
C GLY A 25 -22.42 6.08 1.55
N LEU A 26 -21.76 7.21 1.30
CA LEU A 26 -22.06 8.04 0.13
C LEU A 26 -21.80 7.28 -1.17
N ASN A 27 -20.65 6.63 -1.30
CA ASN A 27 -20.33 5.83 -2.49
C ASN A 27 -21.31 4.67 -2.70
N TYR A 28 -21.72 4.01 -1.61
CA TYR A 28 -22.77 2.99 -1.68
C TYR A 28 -24.07 3.56 -2.26
N TYR A 29 -24.50 4.73 -1.79
CA TYR A 29 -25.70 5.39 -2.29
C TYR A 29 -25.55 5.80 -3.77
N LEU A 30 -24.41 6.36 -4.15
CA LEU A 30 -24.11 6.71 -5.55
C LEU A 30 -24.18 5.48 -6.46
N LYS A 31 -23.52 4.38 -6.07
CA LYS A 31 -23.44 3.15 -6.88
C LYS A 31 -24.79 2.44 -7.03
N TYR A 32 -25.53 2.28 -5.94
CA TYR A 32 -26.68 1.39 -5.90
C TYR A 32 -28.03 2.08 -6.01
N TYR A 33 -28.09 3.39 -5.81
CA TYR A 33 -29.32 4.19 -5.91
C TYR A 33 -29.25 5.22 -7.03
N CYS A 34 -28.15 5.95 -7.14
CA CYS A 34 -28.02 6.96 -8.19
C CYS A 34 -27.53 6.40 -9.52
N LEU A 35 -27.10 5.13 -9.58
CA LEU A 35 -26.52 4.46 -10.75
C LEU A 35 -25.39 5.29 -11.38
N THR A 36 -24.51 5.80 -10.54
CA THR A 36 -23.35 6.57 -10.96
C THR A 36 -22.07 6.02 -10.34
N THR A 37 -20.93 6.32 -10.95
CA THR A 37 -19.60 5.87 -10.50
C THR A 37 -18.65 7.05 -10.39
N VAL A 38 -17.75 6.98 -9.43
CA VAL A 38 -16.63 7.92 -9.29
C VAL A 38 -15.36 7.21 -9.77
N SER A 39 -14.71 7.78 -10.78
CA SER A 39 -13.47 7.24 -11.34
C SER A 39 -12.25 7.83 -10.66
N TRP A 40 -11.17 7.04 -10.54
CA TRP A 40 -9.86 7.57 -10.17
C TRP A 40 -9.12 8.24 -11.34
N TYR A 41 -9.60 8.03 -12.60
CA TYR A 41 -8.95 8.52 -13.80
C TYR A 41 -9.41 9.89 -14.25
N ALA A 42 -10.69 10.21 -14.09
CA ALA A 42 -11.29 11.25 -14.91
C ALA A 42 -11.89 12.37 -14.06
N ASP A 43 -11.67 13.59 -14.52
CA ASP A 43 -12.39 14.79 -14.10
C ASP A 43 -13.82 14.81 -14.67
N GLN A 44 -14.45 13.66 -14.81
CA GLN A 44 -15.84 13.61 -15.24
C GLN A 44 -16.74 14.00 -14.08
N PRO A 45 -17.64 14.96 -14.29
CA PRO A 45 -18.64 15.29 -13.28
C PRO A 45 -19.48 14.05 -12.97
N VAL A 46 -19.73 13.83 -11.69
CA VAL A 46 -20.63 12.77 -11.24
C VAL A 46 -22.05 13.14 -11.67
N GLU A 47 -22.61 12.36 -12.59
CA GLU A 47 -23.99 12.60 -13.06
C GLU A 47 -24.96 12.17 -11.97
N MET A 48 -25.70 13.14 -11.43
CA MET A 48 -26.69 12.90 -10.40
C MET A 48 -28.11 12.86 -11.02
N PRO A 49 -29.00 11.96 -10.53
CA PRO A 49 -30.38 11.98 -10.96
C PRO A 49 -31.07 13.28 -10.55
N ALA A 50 -32.00 13.77 -11.39
CA ALA A 50 -32.74 15.02 -11.12
C ALA A 50 -33.51 14.99 -9.79
N LYS A 51 -33.95 13.83 -9.34
CA LYS A 51 -34.51 13.59 -8.01
C LYS A 51 -33.73 12.45 -7.35
N LEU A 52 -33.28 12.66 -6.13
CA LEU A 52 -32.53 11.63 -5.36
C LEU A 52 -33.47 10.43 -5.08
N PRO A 53 -33.06 9.21 -5.45
CA PRO A 53 -33.80 7.99 -5.17
C PRO A 53 -33.99 7.77 -3.67
N GLN A 54 -35.22 7.43 -3.27
CA GLN A 54 -35.57 7.21 -1.87
C GLN A 54 -35.04 5.85 -1.35
N VAL A 55 -34.64 5.82 -0.10
CA VAL A 55 -34.26 4.64 0.64
C VAL A 55 -35.43 4.22 1.51
N PHE A 56 -36.25 3.26 1.03
CA PHE A 56 -37.49 2.87 1.66
C PHE A 56 -37.33 2.22 3.04
N SER A 57 -36.20 1.59 3.29
CA SER A 57 -35.84 1.03 4.60
C SER A 57 -34.40 1.41 4.91
N PRO A 58 -34.12 1.82 6.14
CA PRO A 58 -32.74 2.15 6.53
C PRO A 58 -31.76 1.02 6.21
N ILE A 59 -30.62 1.37 5.64
CA ILE A 59 -29.54 0.45 5.31
C ILE A 59 -28.46 0.63 6.37
N GLU A 60 -28.04 -0.45 7.00
CA GLU A 60 -26.94 -0.48 7.96
C GLU A 60 -25.86 -1.44 7.46
N ILE A 61 -24.63 -0.94 7.28
CA ILE A 61 -23.50 -1.72 6.79
C ILE A 61 -22.31 -1.51 7.73
N THR A 62 -21.69 -2.63 8.10
CA THR A 62 -20.53 -2.65 9.01
C THR A 62 -19.31 -3.22 8.31
N ALA A 63 -18.14 -2.72 8.64
CA ALA A 63 -16.88 -3.30 8.17
C ALA A 63 -16.62 -4.65 8.85
N LYS A 64 -16.30 -5.67 8.06
CA LYS A 64 -15.88 -7.00 8.54
C LYS A 64 -14.48 -6.99 9.10
N VAL A 65 -13.64 -6.08 8.62
CA VAL A 65 -12.23 -5.95 8.99
C VAL A 65 -11.89 -4.52 9.40
N LYS A 66 -10.89 -4.37 10.27
CA LYS A 66 -10.50 -3.05 10.81
C LYS A 66 -9.64 -2.24 9.84
N ARG A 67 -8.81 -2.91 9.01
CA ARG A 67 -7.82 -2.29 8.13
C ARG A 67 -8.20 -2.49 6.68
N ARG A 68 -8.11 -1.42 5.89
CA ARG A 68 -8.31 -1.45 4.45
C ARG A 68 -7.14 -0.68 3.83
N PHE A 69 -6.12 -1.47 3.45
CA PHE A 69 -4.85 -0.97 2.93
C PHE A 69 -4.93 -0.66 1.44
N PHE A 70 -4.17 0.32 0.98
CA PHE A 70 -4.05 0.63 -0.44
C PHE A 70 -2.69 1.19 -0.82
N LEU A 71 -2.27 0.94 -2.05
CA LEU A 71 -1.05 1.36 -2.70
C LEU A 71 0.14 0.42 -2.46
N ASN A 72 1.17 0.66 -3.27
CA ASN A 72 2.46 -0.01 -3.30
C ASN A 72 3.55 1.04 -3.53
N TYR A 73 4.79 0.75 -3.21
CA TYR A 73 5.92 1.62 -3.54
C TYR A 73 5.96 1.96 -5.03
N CYS A 74 5.79 0.96 -5.91
CA CYS A 74 5.87 1.13 -7.36
C CYS A 74 4.81 2.07 -7.93
N THR A 75 3.63 2.19 -7.30
CA THR A 75 2.57 3.09 -7.74
C THR A 75 3.04 4.54 -7.79
N PHE A 76 3.90 4.94 -6.85
CA PHE A 76 4.48 6.28 -6.76
C PHE A 76 5.45 6.61 -7.91
N GLY A 77 5.95 5.61 -8.63
CA GLY A 77 6.77 5.80 -9.84
C GLY A 77 5.96 5.63 -11.11
N TYR A 78 5.23 4.52 -11.25
CA TYR A 78 4.50 4.22 -12.48
C TYR A 78 3.36 5.20 -12.76
N SER A 79 2.64 5.66 -11.73
CA SER A 79 1.47 6.52 -11.93
C SER A 79 1.59 7.91 -11.30
N MET A 80 2.25 8.02 -10.15
CA MET A 80 2.14 9.20 -9.28
C MET A 80 3.40 10.08 -9.24
N ALA A 81 4.42 9.79 -10.07
CA ALA A 81 5.74 10.44 -9.98
C ALA A 81 5.67 11.96 -10.06
N PHE A 82 4.73 12.50 -10.83
CA PHE A 82 4.56 13.94 -11.09
C PHE A 82 3.19 14.49 -10.66
N TRP A 83 2.48 13.73 -9.81
CA TRP A 83 1.19 14.20 -9.31
C TRP A 83 1.36 15.46 -8.45
N ASP A 84 0.47 16.40 -8.67
CA ASP A 84 0.31 17.58 -7.83
C ASP A 84 -0.81 17.40 -6.78
N TRP A 85 -1.17 18.49 -6.10
CA TRP A 85 -2.19 18.43 -5.06
C TRP A 85 -3.58 18.08 -5.61
N ASP A 86 -3.95 18.54 -6.77
CA ASP A 86 -5.29 18.31 -7.34
C ASP A 86 -5.45 16.83 -7.71
N ASP A 87 -4.40 16.18 -8.23
CA ASP A 87 -4.38 14.74 -8.49
C ASP A 87 -4.52 13.94 -7.19
N TRP A 88 -3.71 14.28 -6.20
CA TRP A 88 -3.73 13.62 -4.90
C TRP A 88 -5.05 13.79 -4.16
N GLN A 89 -5.63 15.01 -4.12
CA GLN A 89 -6.89 15.27 -3.45
C GLN A 89 -8.01 14.41 -4.03
N ARG A 90 -8.13 14.38 -5.35
CA ARG A 90 -9.11 13.54 -6.07
C ARG A 90 -8.95 12.05 -5.72
N PHE A 91 -7.71 11.58 -5.72
CA PHE A 91 -7.43 10.18 -5.42
C PHE A 91 -7.67 9.79 -3.95
N ILE A 92 -7.32 10.68 -3.01
CA ILE A 92 -7.62 10.49 -1.58
C ILE A 92 -9.14 10.43 -1.36
N ASP A 93 -9.90 11.28 -2.02
CA ASP A 93 -11.35 11.27 -1.95
C ASP A 93 -11.94 9.98 -2.54
N TRP A 94 -11.36 9.49 -3.66
CA TRP A 94 -11.71 8.17 -4.19
C TRP A 94 -11.39 7.04 -3.21
N MET A 95 -10.23 7.07 -2.57
CA MET A 95 -9.86 6.09 -1.54
C MET A 95 -10.89 6.09 -0.38
N ALA A 96 -11.28 7.27 0.11
CA ALA A 96 -12.28 7.40 1.17
C ALA A 96 -13.65 6.84 0.75
N LEU A 97 -14.10 7.15 -0.47
CA LEU A 97 -15.33 6.62 -1.04
C LEU A 97 -15.33 5.10 -1.12
N ASN A 98 -14.21 4.47 -1.35
CA ASN A 98 -14.05 3.02 -1.39
C ASN A 98 -13.65 2.40 -0.04
N GLY A 99 -13.74 3.18 1.04
CA GLY A 99 -13.57 2.72 2.41
C GLY A 99 -12.13 2.43 2.83
N ILE A 100 -11.14 2.87 2.05
CA ILE A 100 -9.72 2.73 2.38
C ILE A 100 -9.42 3.62 3.58
N ASN A 101 -8.77 3.05 4.60
CA ASN A 101 -8.43 3.78 5.82
C ASN A 101 -6.97 3.62 6.26
N MET A 102 -6.16 2.97 5.42
CA MET A 102 -4.74 2.70 5.71
C MET A 102 -3.92 2.81 4.41
N PRO A 103 -3.78 4.02 3.83
CA PRO A 103 -2.99 4.21 2.61
C PRO A 103 -1.48 4.19 2.91
N LEU A 104 -0.67 3.74 1.95
CA LEU A 104 0.78 3.95 1.97
C LEU A 104 1.08 5.42 1.64
N ALA A 105 1.89 6.10 2.46
CA ALA A 105 2.15 7.53 2.35
C ALA A 105 3.66 7.83 2.40
N ILE A 106 4.34 7.64 1.29
CA ILE A 106 5.81 7.70 1.18
C ILE A 106 6.33 8.90 0.37
N THR A 107 5.45 9.78 -0.09
CA THR A 107 5.84 11.03 -0.79
C THR A 107 6.74 11.87 0.12
N GLY A 108 7.76 12.50 -0.45
CA GLY A 108 8.61 13.46 0.25
C GLY A 108 9.52 12.89 1.35
N GLN A 109 9.65 11.57 1.50
CA GLN A 109 10.57 10.99 2.47
C GLN A 109 12.05 11.38 2.25
N GLU A 110 12.41 11.76 1.03
CA GLU A 110 13.74 12.24 0.67
C GLU A 110 14.10 13.54 1.42
N ALA A 111 13.11 14.38 1.75
CA ALA A 111 13.33 15.56 2.58
C ALA A 111 13.70 15.19 4.03
N VAL A 112 13.16 14.10 4.56
CA VAL A 112 13.57 13.55 5.88
C VAL A 112 15.01 13.04 5.79
N TRP A 113 15.30 12.23 4.77
CA TRP A 113 16.63 11.67 4.54
C TRP A 113 17.70 12.75 4.36
N TYR A 114 17.40 13.78 3.58
CA TYR A 114 18.31 14.91 3.39
C TYR A 114 18.72 15.51 4.74
N LYS A 115 17.76 15.76 5.64
CA LYS A 115 18.04 16.32 6.97
C LYS A 115 18.88 15.38 7.83
N VAL A 116 18.57 14.08 7.79
CA VAL A 116 19.35 13.06 8.54
C VAL A 116 20.80 12.99 8.05
N TRP A 117 20.99 12.93 6.73
CA TRP A 117 22.34 12.84 6.14
C TRP A 117 23.14 14.12 6.35
N LYS A 118 22.52 15.29 6.33
CA LYS A 118 23.15 16.57 6.69
C LYS A 118 23.61 16.58 8.14
N ASP A 119 22.75 16.13 9.05
CA ASP A 119 23.03 16.14 10.50
C ASP A 119 24.17 15.21 10.90
N ILE A 120 24.43 14.15 10.15
CA ILE A 120 25.57 13.26 10.33
C ILE A 120 26.82 13.70 9.54
N GLY A 121 26.77 14.81 8.79
CA GLY A 121 27.94 15.45 8.19
C GLY A 121 28.18 15.18 6.70
N LEU A 122 27.22 14.58 5.97
CA LEU A 122 27.33 14.46 4.51
C LEU A 122 27.14 15.82 3.82
N LYS A 123 27.78 16.01 2.67
CA LYS A 123 27.65 17.22 1.85
C LYS A 123 26.41 17.11 0.97
N ASP A 124 25.84 18.27 0.58
CA ASP A 124 24.67 18.33 -0.30
C ASP A 124 24.87 17.53 -1.58
N GLN A 125 26.02 17.65 -2.21
CA GLN A 125 26.34 16.90 -3.43
C GLN A 125 26.24 15.39 -3.21
N ASP A 126 26.77 14.86 -2.09
CA ASP A 126 26.71 13.43 -1.79
C ASP A 126 25.28 12.95 -1.57
N ILE A 127 24.45 13.78 -0.91
CA ILE A 127 23.07 13.45 -0.59
C ILE A 127 22.19 13.50 -1.84
N LEU A 128 22.26 14.60 -2.59
CA LEU A 128 21.40 14.78 -3.77
C LEU A 128 21.73 13.81 -4.91
N SER A 129 23.02 13.45 -5.06
CA SER A 129 23.45 12.45 -6.05
C SER A 129 23.17 10.99 -5.64
N TYR A 130 22.91 10.74 -4.37
CA TYR A 130 22.52 9.42 -3.88
C TYR A 130 21.08 9.06 -4.32
N PHE A 131 20.19 10.04 -4.36
CA PHE A 131 18.82 9.81 -4.81
C PHE A 131 18.76 9.56 -6.32
N THR A 132 17.82 8.72 -6.73
CA THR A 132 17.48 8.54 -8.15
C THR A 132 16.65 9.72 -8.68
N GLY A 133 16.45 9.80 -9.98
CA GLY A 133 15.44 10.69 -10.58
C GLY A 133 14.01 10.32 -10.13
N PRO A 134 13.04 11.25 -10.28
CA PRO A 134 11.71 11.15 -9.68
C PRO A 134 10.96 9.83 -9.95
N VAL A 135 10.91 9.38 -11.20
CA VAL A 135 10.19 8.16 -11.58
C VAL A 135 10.83 6.87 -11.03
N TYR A 136 12.09 6.93 -10.61
CA TYR A 136 12.83 5.78 -10.09
C TYR A 136 12.91 5.76 -8.55
N LEU A 137 12.38 6.76 -7.86
CA LEU A 137 12.35 6.83 -6.39
C LEU A 137 11.75 5.60 -5.71
N PRO A 138 10.71 4.94 -6.22
CA PRO A 138 10.22 3.69 -5.63
C PRO A 138 11.31 2.63 -5.46
N TRP A 139 12.09 2.39 -6.50
CA TRP A 139 13.17 1.40 -6.46
C TRP A 139 14.38 1.84 -5.63
N HIS A 140 14.62 3.14 -5.55
CA HIS A 140 15.56 3.69 -4.57
C HIS A 140 15.08 3.44 -3.13
N ARG A 141 13.81 3.72 -2.83
CA ARG A 141 13.19 3.51 -1.52
C ARG A 141 13.18 2.05 -1.08
N MET A 142 13.10 1.12 -2.03
CA MET A 142 13.18 -0.32 -1.83
C MET A 142 14.62 -0.88 -1.82
N ALA A 143 15.65 -0.01 -1.89
CA ALA A 143 17.06 -0.38 -1.97
C ALA A 143 17.44 -1.25 -3.18
N ASN A 144 16.80 -1.00 -4.33
CA ASN A 144 17.10 -1.68 -5.59
C ASN A 144 18.19 -0.95 -6.38
N ILE A 145 18.13 0.38 -6.48
CA ILE A 145 19.10 1.21 -7.22
C ILE A 145 19.38 2.54 -6.54
N ASP A 146 20.60 3.05 -6.71
CA ASP A 146 21.02 4.38 -6.29
C ASP A 146 21.37 5.25 -7.50
N SER A 147 21.27 6.57 -7.35
CA SER A 147 21.83 7.60 -8.24
C SER A 147 21.32 7.61 -9.69
N TRP A 148 20.55 6.61 -10.11
CA TRP A 148 20.07 6.50 -11.50
C TRP A 148 19.23 7.71 -11.88
N ASN A 149 19.62 8.39 -12.96
CA ASN A 149 18.91 9.56 -13.50
C ASN A 149 18.76 10.74 -12.50
N GLY A 150 19.60 10.76 -11.45
CA GLY A 150 19.76 11.88 -10.53
C GLY A 150 20.79 12.93 -11.06
N PRO A 151 21.17 13.93 -10.25
CA PRO A 151 20.74 14.16 -8.87
C PRO A 151 19.34 14.77 -8.78
N LEU A 152 18.66 14.57 -7.63
CA LEU A 152 17.42 15.28 -7.36
C LEU A 152 17.70 16.76 -7.03
N PRO A 153 16.97 17.72 -7.60
CA PRO A 153 17.06 19.12 -7.19
C PRO A 153 16.54 19.35 -5.77
N MET A 154 17.14 20.29 -5.04
CA MET A 154 16.66 20.68 -3.71
C MET A 154 15.20 21.13 -3.73
N GLU A 155 14.82 21.90 -4.75
CA GLU A 155 13.44 22.35 -4.94
C GLU A 155 12.44 21.18 -5.03
N TRP A 156 12.85 20.06 -5.64
CA TRP A 156 12.03 18.84 -5.66
C TRP A 156 11.74 18.35 -4.24
N LEU A 157 12.78 18.22 -3.39
CA LEU A 157 12.64 17.77 -2.01
C LEU A 157 11.69 18.66 -1.21
N GLU A 158 11.83 19.99 -1.38
CA GLU A 158 11.00 20.97 -0.68
C GLU A 158 9.53 20.89 -1.11
N ASN A 159 9.30 20.80 -2.43
CA ASN A 159 7.95 20.73 -2.99
C ASN A 159 7.26 19.41 -2.61
N GLN A 160 7.96 18.28 -2.70
CA GLN A 160 7.41 16.98 -2.28
C GLN A 160 7.14 16.90 -0.78
N SER A 161 7.93 17.59 0.04
CA SER A 161 7.66 17.69 1.48
C SER A 161 6.37 18.48 1.77
N LYS A 162 6.13 19.59 1.05
CA LYS A 162 4.89 20.37 1.17
C LYS A 162 3.68 19.56 0.70
N LEU A 163 3.82 18.88 -0.43
CA LEU A 163 2.78 18.00 -0.97
C LEU A 163 2.41 16.89 0.02
N GLN A 164 3.40 16.25 0.63
CA GLN A 164 3.14 15.21 1.64
C GLN A 164 2.38 15.73 2.86
N GLN A 165 2.65 16.97 3.29
CA GLN A 165 1.88 17.58 4.38
C GLN A 165 0.41 17.76 4.02
N GLN A 166 0.10 18.16 2.77
CA GLN A 166 -1.27 18.28 2.28
C GLN A 166 -1.96 16.91 2.19
N ILE A 167 -1.28 15.89 1.65
CA ILE A 167 -1.75 14.51 1.57
C ILE A 167 -2.15 14.00 2.96
N LEU A 168 -1.22 14.06 3.92
CA LEU A 168 -1.44 13.57 5.28
C LEU A 168 -2.53 14.33 6.02
N SER A 169 -2.65 15.65 5.79
CA SER A 169 -3.74 16.45 6.37
C SER A 169 -5.09 15.94 5.88
N ARG A 170 -5.25 15.76 4.56
CA ARG A 170 -6.50 15.27 3.96
C ARG A 170 -6.84 13.84 4.39
N GLU A 171 -5.86 12.95 4.40
CA GLU A 171 -6.06 11.58 4.87
C GLU A 171 -6.55 11.52 6.32
N ARG A 172 -5.97 12.34 7.20
CA ARG A 172 -6.38 12.43 8.61
C ARG A 172 -7.78 13.03 8.79
N GLU A 173 -8.12 14.08 8.01
CA GLU A 173 -9.47 14.63 7.98
C GLU A 173 -10.52 13.57 7.65
N LEU A 174 -10.18 12.63 6.77
CA LEU A 174 -11.02 11.52 6.38
C LEU A 174 -10.87 10.29 7.30
N ASN A 175 -10.25 10.45 8.48
CA ASN A 175 -9.98 9.39 9.46
C ASN A 175 -9.22 8.19 8.91
N MET A 176 -8.31 8.41 7.96
CA MET A 176 -7.34 7.42 7.55
C MET A 176 -6.12 7.43 8.48
N LYS A 177 -5.43 6.31 8.52
CA LYS A 177 -4.16 6.12 9.22
C LYS A 177 -3.06 5.82 8.21
N PRO A 178 -2.42 6.85 7.65
CA PRO A 178 -1.35 6.67 6.68
C PRO A 178 -0.19 5.87 7.25
N VAL A 179 0.36 4.99 6.41
CA VAL A 179 1.58 4.23 6.70
C VAL A 179 2.78 5.04 6.23
N LEU A 180 3.59 5.47 7.15
CA LEU A 180 4.83 6.21 6.87
C LEU A 180 6.02 5.25 6.78
N PRO A 181 7.10 5.60 6.04
CA PRO A 181 8.30 4.77 6.02
C PRO A 181 9.10 4.89 7.32
N ALA A 182 9.96 3.91 7.58
CA ALA A 182 11.04 4.02 8.54
C ALA A 182 12.37 3.57 7.92
N PHE A 183 13.45 3.65 8.67
CA PHE A 183 14.77 3.25 8.18
C PHE A 183 14.85 1.72 8.01
N ASN A 184 15.21 1.28 6.83
CA ASN A 184 15.31 -0.14 6.46
C ASN A 184 16.75 -0.67 6.34
N GLY A 185 17.77 0.19 6.48
CA GLY A 185 19.17 -0.16 6.33
C GLY A 185 19.85 0.41 5.07
N HIS A 186 19.09 0.94 4.12
CA HIS A 186 19.62 1.56 2.90
C HIS A 186 20.31 2.90 3.21
N VAL A 187 21.57 3.04 2.82
CA VAL A 187 22.43 4.19 3.14
C VAL A 187 23.24 4.67 1.94
N PRO A 188 23.62 5.96 1.88
CA PRO A 188 24.55 6.44 0.87
C PRO A 188 25.93 5.79 1.03
N ALA A 189 26.55 5.34 -0.06
CA ALA A 189 27.92 4.80 -0.04
C ALA A 189 28.94 5.79 0.57
N ALA A 190 28.67 7.09 0.45
CA ALA A 190 29.44 8.17 1.05
C ALA A 190 29.54 8.11 2.58
N LEU A 191 28.62 7.40 3.25
CA LEU A 191 28.60 7.23 4.70
C LEU A 191 29.85 6.53 5.22
N LYS A 192 30.48 5.64 4.44
CA LYS A 192 31.76 5.00 4.77
C LYS A 192 32.91 5.99 5.00
N ARG A 193 32.84 7.20 4.45
CA ARG A 193 33.85 8.22 4.71
C ARG A 193 33.78 8.80 6.12
N ILE A 194 32.59 8.79 6.72
CA ILE A 194 32.33 9.30 8.07
C ILE A 194 32.46 8.17 9.10
N TYR A 195 31.97 6.99 8.75
CA TYR A 195 31.97 5.79 9.58
C TYR A 195 32.71 4.63 8.87
N PRO A 196 34.07 4.70 8.78
CA PRO A 196 34.84 3.72 8.03
C PRO A 196 34.78 2.30 8.60
N GLU A 197 34.52 2.18 9.90
CA GLU A 197 34.46 0.90 10.62
C GLU A 197 33.06 0.26 10.60
N ALA A 198 32.02 1.00 10.14
CA ALA A 198 30.69 0.45 10.08
C ALA A 198 30.54 -0.64 9.03
N ASP A 199 29.83 -1.71 9.37
CA ASP A 199 29.53 -2.82 8.44
C ASP A 199 28.46 -2.37 7.43
N ILE A 200 28.94 -1.69 6.39
CA ILE A 200 28.15 -1.26 5.24
C ILE A 200 28.53 -2.10 4.04
N GLN A 201 27.63 -2.90 3.56
CA GLN A 201 27.82 -3.81 2.42
C GLN A 201 27.23 -3.22 1.14
N THR A 202 27.84 -3.52 0.00
CA THR A 202 27.25 -3.23 -1.30
C THR A 202 26.33 -4.39 -1.68
N LEU A 203 25.06 -4.09 -1.95
CA LEU A 203 24.09 -5.09 -2.37
C LEU A 203 24.38 -5.62 -3.77
N GLY A 204 23.80 -6.75 -4.10
CA GLY A 204 23.93 -7.40 -5.38
C GLY A 204 23.34 -6.59 -6.54
N LYS A 205 23.55 -7.08 -7.75
CA LYS A 205 23.00 -6.51 -8.98
C LYS A 205 21.46 -6.62 -8.97
N TRP A 206 20.80 -5.51 -9.28
CA TRP A 206 19.35 -5.49 -9.53
C TRP A 206 19.10 -5.18 -11.02
N ALA A 207 18.20 -5.91 -11.63
CA ALA A 207 17.85 -5.81 -13.05
C ALA A 207 19.07 -5.78 -13.98
N GLY A 208 19.34 -4.96 -14.82
CA GLY A 208 20.53 -4.89 -15.68
C GLY A 208 21.54 -3.82 -15.27
N PHE A 209 21.33 -3.16 -14.12
CA PHE A 209 22.13 -2.01 -13.69
C PHE A 209 23.57 -2.39 -13.34
N THR A 210 24.49 -1.52 -13.68
CA THR A 210 25.94 -1.66 -13.44
C THR A 210 26.31 -1.27 -12.02
N LYS A 211 27.54 -1.58 -11.57
CA LYS A 211 28.00 -1.48 -10.18
C LYS A 211 27.86 -0.07 -9.56
N GLU A 212 27.94 0.97 -10.35
CA GLU A 212 27.80 2.36 -9.88
C GLU A 212 26.40 2.69 -9.34
N TYR A 213 25.41 1.86 -9.66
CA TYR A 213 24.00 2.02 -9.21
C TYR A 213 23.61 1.04 -8.12
N HIS A 214 24.55 0.22 -7.63
CA HIS A 214 24.29 -0.71 -6.54
C HIS A 214 24.12 0.04 -5.23
N CYS A 215 23.11 -0.37 -4.47
CA CYS A 215 22.82 0.18 -3.16
C CYS A 215 23.83 -0.25 -2.11
N SER A 216 24.00 0.57 -1.08
CA SER A 216 24.73 0.24 0.12
C SER A 216 23.78 0.00 1.28
N PHE A 217 24.05 -1.04 2.07
CA PHE A 217 23.19 -1.48 3.16
C PHE A 217 23.97 -1.58 4.45
N LEU A 218 23.49 -0.92 5.49
CA LEU A 218 24.04 -0.95 6.84
C LEU A 218 23.48 -2.17 7.58
N ASN A 219 24.36 -2.97 8.16
CA ASN A 219 23.95 -4.13 8.95
C ASN A 219 23.08 -3.68 10.14
N PRO A 220 21.88 -4.26 10.34
CA PRO A 220 21.00 -3.93 11.46
C PRO A 220 21.58 -4.14 12.86
N GLU A 221 22.62 -4.98 12.98
CA GLU A 221 23.32 -5.21 14.25
C GLU A 221 24.25 -4.03 14.66
N GLU A 222 24.52 -3.08 13.74
CA GLU A 222 25.37 -1.93 14.01
C GLU A 222 24.70 -0.89 14.92
N PRO A 223 25.42 -0.33 15.91
CA PRO A 223 24.89 0.77 16.73
C PRO A 223 24.45 1.99 15.90
N LEU A 224 25.12 2.20 14.75
CA LEU A 224 24.79 3.27 13.81
C LEU A 224 23.37 3.10 13.24
N PHE A 225 22.88 1.87 13.07
CA PHE A 225 21.53 1.60 12.59
C PHE A 225 20.50 2.19 13.55
N ALA A 226 20.59 1.90 14.85
CA ALA A 226 19.69 2.44 15.85
C ALA A 226 19.74 3.98 15.92
N LEU A 227 20.92 4.56 15.77
CA LEU A 227 21.11 6.01 15.71
C LEU A 227 20.36 6.62 14.51
N LEU A 228 20.52 6.03 13.32
CA LEU A 228 19.85 6.50 12.09
C LEU A 228 18.34 6.34 12.17
N GLN A 229 17.85 5.21 12.70
CA GLN A 229 16.42 5.00 12.93
C GLN A 229 15.82 6.08 13.81
N LYS A 230 16.46 6.39 14.95
CA LYS A 230 16.01 7.45 15.87
C LYS A 230 16.02 8.83 15.20
N LYS A 231 17.09 9.16 14.45
CA LYS A 231 17.18 10.43 13.73
C LYS A 231 16.09 10.54 12.65
N PHE A 232 15.89 9.49 11.87
CA PHE A 232 14.89 9.46 10.82
C PHE A 232 13.48 9.68 11.37
N LEU A 233 13.05 8.89 12.35
CA LEU A 233 11.71 9.03 12.95
C LEU A 233 11.52 10.36 13.66
N LYS A 234 12.57 10.91 14.28
CA LYS A 234 12.52 12.25 14.87
C LYS A 234 12.25 13.33 13.82
N GLU A 235 12.96 13.32 12.70
CA GLU A 235 12.77 14.32 11.65
C GLU A 235 11.44 14.10 10.90
N GLN A 236 11.07 12.84 10.63
CA GLN A 236 9.77 12.52 10.02
C GLN A 236 8.60 13.01 10.89
N ARG A 237 8.66 12.78 12.21
CA ARG A 237 7.62 13.24 13.14
C ARG A 237 7.47 14.76 13.15
N LYS A 238 8.57 15.51 13.03
CA LYS A 238 8.54 16.97 12.93
C LYS A 238 7.87 17.45 11.62
N LEU A 239 8.13 16.77 10.51
CA LEU A 239 7.62 17.18 9.20
C LEU A 239 6.20 16.70 8.95
N PHE A 240 5.89 15.45 9.35
CA PHE A 240 4.72 14.70 8.89
C PHE A 240 3.84 14.15 10.02
N GLY A 241 4.29 14.22 11.27
CA GLY A 241 3.60 13.54 12.37
C GLY A 241 3.81 12.03 12.35
N THR A 242 2.90 11.28 12.99
CA THR A 242 2.94 9.81 13.00
C THR A 242 1.57 9.22 13.31
N GLU A 243 1.31 8.03 12.76
CA GLU A 243 0.21 7.13 13.13
C GLU A 243 0.75 5.85 13.79
N HIS A 244 2.04 5.85 14.17
CA HIS A 244 2.75 4.72 14.78
C HIS A 244 2.81 3.44 13.92
N ILE A 245 2.50 3.52 12.63
CA ILE A 245 2.56 2.42 11.67
C ILE A 245 3.63 2.75 10.63
N TYR A 246 4.64 1.88 10.54
CA TYR A 246 5.81 2.15 9.71
C TYR A 246 6.08 1.02 8.72
N GLY A 247 6.17 1.38 7.43
CA GLY A 247 6.58 0.47 6.37
C GLY A 247 8.09 0.25 6.40
N ILE A 248 8.52 -1.00 6.57
CA ILE A 248 9.92 -1.42 6.50
C ILE A 248 9.98 -2.74 5.73
N ASP A 249 10.76 -2.76 4.64
CA ASP A 249 10.99 -3.95 3.81
C ASP A 249 12.49 -4.18 3.65
N PRO A 250 13.16 -4.83 4.64
CA PRO A 250 14.62 -4.81 4.76
C PRO A 250 15.35 -5.60 3.68
N PHE A 251 14.75 -6.63 3.14
CA PHE A 251 15.35 -7.52 2.12
C PHE A 251 14.42 -7.70 0.93
N ASN A 252 13.75 -6.65 0.48
CA ASN A 252 12.68 -6.69 -0.52
C ASN A 252 13.00 -7.61 -1.73
N GLU A 253 14.05 -7.31 -2.48
CA GLU A 253 14.59 -8.14 -3.58
C GLU A 253 16.10 -8.40 -3.41
N GLY A 254 16.59 -8.23 -2.19
CA GLY A 254 17.96 -8.45 -1.79
C GLY A 254 18.13 -9.70 -0.90
N GLU A 255 19.37 -10.11 -0.71
CA GLU A 255 19.69 -11.22 0.18
C GLU A 255 20.09 -10.72 1.56
N PRO A 256 19.61 -11.36 2.64
CA PRO A 256 20.14 -11.09 3.97
C PRO A 256 21.60 -11.54 4.06
N PRO A 257 22.42 -10.92 4.93
CA PRO A 257 23.80 -11.34 5.16
C PRO A 257 23.98 -12.82 5.52
N SER A 258 22.94 -13.44 6.09
CA SER A 258 22.93 -14.88 6.41
C SER A 258 21.54 -15.48 6.32
N TRP A 259 21.45 -16.67 5.75
CA TRP A 259 20.22 -17.46 5.66
C TRP A 259 19.99 -18.39 6.86
N LYS A 260 20.81 -18.31 7.91
CA LYS A 260 20.63 -19.09 9.13
C LYS A 260 19.38 -18.61 9.88
N PRO A 261 18.47 -19.51 10.32
CA PRO A 261 17.28 -19.13 11.07
C PRO A 261 17.57 -18.24 12.28
N ASP A 262 18.60 -18.54 13.06
CA ASP A 262 18.97 -17.74 14.23
C ASP A 262 19.36 -16.30 13.85
N TYR A 263 20.05 -16.12 12.73
CA TYR A 263 20.36 -14.79 12.21
C TYR A 263 19.10 -14.04 11.79
N LEU A 264 18.19 -14.70 11.05
CA LEU A 264 16.95 -14.09 10.58
C LEU A 264 16.03 -13.68 11.76
N ASN A 265 15.99 -14.49 12.80
CA ASN A 265 15.28 -14.16 14.04
C ASN A 265 15.92 -12.93 14.72
N LYS A 266 17.23 -12.95 14.88
CA LYS A 266 17.95 -11.85 15.51
C LYS A 266 17.79 -10.54 14.73
N VAL A 267 17.96 -10.55 13.41
CA VAL A 267 17.86 -9.33 12.59
C VAL A 267 16.50 -8.70 12.64
N SER A 268 15.42 -9.50 12.59
CA SER A 268 14.06 -8.95 12.72
C SER A 268 13.79 -8.42 14.13
N SER A 269 14.32 -9.08 15.15
CA SER A 269 14.27 -8.61 16.54
C SER A 269 14.98 -7.26 16.71
N ASP A 270 16.20 -7.13 16.18
CA ASP A 270 16.97 -5.90 16.27
C ASP A 270 16.32 -4.74 15.51
N LEU A 271 15.81 -4.99 14.30
CA LEU A 271 15.03 -4.02 13.52
C LEU A 271 13.82 -3.50 14.31
N TYR A 272 13.03 -4.40 14.86
CA TYR A 272 11.89 -4.01 15.67
C TYR A 272 12.29 -3.29 16.96
N HIS A 273 13.35 -3.73 17.62
CA HIS A 273 13.86 -3.10 18.85
C HIS A 273 14.26 -1.64 18.60
N THR A 274 15.02 -1.36 17.54
CA THR A 274 15.40 0.01 17.18
C THR A 274 14.19 0.88 16.83
N LEU A 275 13.19 0.31 16.15
CA LEU A 275 11.94 0.98 15.84
C LEU A 275 11.17 1.35 17.13
N LYS A 276 11.01 0.40 18.05
CA LYS A 276 10.34 0.58 19.32
C LYS A 276 11.06 1.57 20.25
N GLU A 277 12.39 1.61 20.23
CA GLU A 277 13.16 2.60 20.98
C GLU A 277 12.94 4.03 20.46
N ALA A 278 12.72 4.18 19.16
CA ALA A 278 12.43 5.47 18.54
C ALA A 278 10.95 5.88 18.71
N ASP A 279 10.04 4.91 18.77
CA ASP A 279 8.61 5.08 18.99
C ASP A 279 8.04 3.89 19.75
N SER A 280 7.70 4.08 21.02
CA SER A 280 7.22 3.00 21.91
C SER A 280 5.89 2.36 21.48
N GLU A 281 5.09 3.06 20.67
CA GLU A 281 3.82 2.57 20.12
C GLU A 281 3.97 1.92 18.75
N ALA A 282 5.18 1.90 18.17
CA ALA A 282 5.43 1.47 16.82
C ALA A 282 4.86 0.09 16.50
N GLU A 283 4.29 0.02 15.32
CA GLU A 283 3.91 -1.19 14.61
C GLU A 283 4.68 -1.22 13.28
N TRP A 284 5.30 -2.35 12.98
CA TRP A 284 5.99 -2.59 11.72
C TRP A 284 5.00 -3.17 10.70
N LEU A 285 4.88 -2.56 9.53
CA LEU A 285 4.18 -3.11 8.37
C LEU A 285 5.20 -3.55 7.33
N GLN A 286 5.05 -4.77 6.81
CA GLN A 286 5.96 -5.33 5.82
C GLN A 286 5.20 -6.00 4.68
N MET A 287 5.70 -5.83 3.44
CA MET A 287 5.24 -6.61 2.30
C MET A 287 5.82 -8.04 2.36
N THR A 288 5.01 -9.02 1.96
CA THR A 288 5.47 -10.42 1.88
C THR A 288 6.17 -10.73 0.55
N TRP A 289 6.40 -9.71 -0.29
CA TRP A 289 7.04 -9.90 -1.60
C TRP A 289 8.37 -10.66 -1.50
N MET A 290 9.21 -10.35 -0.55
CA MET A 290 10.48 -11.04 -0.34
C MET A 290 10.32 -12.56 -0.17
N PHE A 291 9.28 -13.04 0.53
CA PHE A 291 9.01 -14.46 0.73
C PHE A 291 8.57 -15.16 -0.57
N TYR A 292 7.93 -14.41 -1.48
CA TYR A 292 7.49 -14.89 -2.76
C TYR A 292 8.60 -14.80 -3.82
N PHE A 293 9.31 -13.68 -3.89
CA PHE A 293 10.34 -13.37 -4.90
C PHE A 293 11.47 -14.39 -4.85
N ASP A 294 11.99 -14.69 -3.67
CA ASP A 294 13.07 -15.68 -3.47
C ASP A 294 12.58 -16.88 -2.63
N ARG A 295 11.44 -17.44 -3.04
CA ARG A 295 10.76 -18.54 -2.32
C ARG A 295 11.61 -19.81 -2.19
N GLU A 296 12.64 -19.98 -3.02
CA GLU A 296 13.58 -21.10 -2.92
C GLU A 296 14.49 -20.93 -1.70
N LYS A 297 14.84 -19.71 -1.35
CA LYS A 297 15.65 -19.39 -0.18
C LYS A 297 14.80 -19.13 1.06
N TRP A 298 13.66 -18.45 0.93
CA TRP A 298 12.71 -18.22 2.04
C TRP A 298 11.88 -19.47 2.34
N THR A 299 12.54 -20.51 2.89
CA THR A 299 11.87 -21.73 3.32
C THR A 299 11.01 -21.50 4.56
N ALA A 300 10.02 -22.38 4.82
CA ALA A 300 9.11 -22.24 5.96
C ALA A 300 9.85 -22.04 7.30
N PRO A 301 10.93 -22.76 7.66
CA PRO A 301 11.66 -22.50 8.91
C PRO A 301 12.33 -21.13 8.97
N ARG A 302 12.76 -20.57 7.83
CA ARG A 302 13.37 -19.26 7.75
C ARG A 302 12.35 -18.15 7.91
N ILE A 303 11.19 -18.28 7.26
CA ILE A 303 10.05 -17.37 7.44
C ILE A 303 9.61 -17.40 8.90
N GLU A 304 9.40 -18.57 9.49
CA GLU A 304 9.02 -18.72 10.89
C GLU A 304 10.01 -18.04 11.84
N ALA A 305 11.31 -18.27 11.64
CA ALA A 305 12.36 -17.66 12.45
C ALA A 305 12.33 -16.13 12.37
N PHE A 306 12.20 -15.57 11.15
CA PHE A 306 12.10 -14.13 10.93
C PHE A 306 10.86 -13.55 11.62
N LEU A 307 9.68 -14.16 11.46
CA LEU A 307 8.45 -13.68 12.07
C LEU A 307 8.47 -13.75 13.60
N LYS A 308 9.07 -14.79 14.18
CA LYS A 308 9.19 -14.97 15.63
C LYS A 308 10.22 -14.03 16.29
N GLY A 309 11.06 -13.35 15.55
CA GLY A 309 11.94 -12.32 16.09
C GLY A 309 11.20 -11.07 16.57
N VAL A 310 9.97 -10.87 16.10
CA VAL A 310 9.13 -9.71 16.46
C VAL A 310 8.01 -10.17 17.39
N PRO A 311 7.71 -9.43 18.49
CA PRO A 311 6.59 -9.78 19.37
C PRO A 311 5.25 -9.86 18.63
N GLU A 312 4.34 -10.69 19.11
CA GLU A 312 3.00 -10.80 18.54
C GLU A 312 2.29 -9.45 18.42
N ASN A 313 1.54 -9.26 17.34
CA ASN A 313 0.80 -8.04 17.03
C ASN A 313 1.67 -6.78 16.81
N LYS A 314 2.96 -6.94 16.57
CA LYS A 314 3.88 -5.83 16.31
C LYS A 314 4.47 -5.81 14.90
N LEU A 315 4.31 -6.89 14.15
CA LEU A 315 4.64 -7.01 12.74
C LEU A 315 3.36 -7.37 11.97
N SER A 316 2.83 -6.44 11.22
CA SER A 316 1.72 -6.67 10.30
C SER A 316 2.24 -6.96 8.89
N LEU A 317 1.67 -7.96 8.24
CA LEU A 317 2.11 -8.41 6.93
C LEU A 317 1.08 -8.08 5.86
N LEU A 318 1.54 -7.57 4.71
CA LEU A 318 0.72 -7.48 3.51
C LEU A 318 0.90 -8.78 2.73
N ASP A 319 -0.10 -9.66 2.73
CA ASP A 319 -0.08 -10.86 1.86
C ASP A 319 -0.30 -10.42 0.41
N TYR A 320 0.80 -10.26 -0.30
CA TYR A 320 1.04 -9.28 -1.35
C TYR A 320 0.15 -9.41 -2.60
N HIS A 321 -0.11 -10.61 -3.11
CA HIS A 321 -0.91 -10.82 -4.32
C HIS A 321 -1.70 -12.13 -4.27
N CYS A 322 -2.73 -12.13 -3.45
CA CYS A 322 -3.51 -13.31 -3.14
C CYS A 322 -4.37 -13.83 -4.29
N GLU A 323 -4.56 -13.06 -5.36
CA GLU A 323 -5.16 -13.54 -6.61
C GLU A 323 -4.30 -14.62 -7.30
N ASN A 324 -3.00 -14.68 -6.97
CA ASN A 324 -2.06 -15.65 -7.49
C ASN A 324 -1.62 -16.63 -6.39
N VAL A 325 -0.97 -16.13 -5.34
CA VAL A 325 -0.40 -16.93 -4.24
C VAL A 325 -0.86 -16.38 -2.91
N GLU A 326 -1.45 -17.22 -2.09
CA GLU A 326 -1.86 -16.91 -0.72
C GLU A 326 -0.83 -17.46 0.26
N LEU A 327 0.11 -16.63 0.72
CA LEU A 327 1.17 -17.05 1.64
C LEU A 327 0.63 -17.37 3.05
N TRP A 328 -0.49 -16.77 3.45
CA TRP A 328 -1.12 -17.08 4.73
C TRP A 328 -1.42 -18.58 4.89
N LYS A 329 -1.79 -19.27 3.79
CA LYS A 329 -2.01 -20.73 3.79
C LYS A 329 -0.72 -21.53 3.99
N GLN A 330 0.39 -21.02 3.41
CA GLN A 330 1.69 -21.70 3.42
C GLN A 330 2.47 -21.48 4.72
N THR A 331 2.11 -20.45 5.49
CA THR A 331 2.82 -20.00 6.69
C THR A 331 2.00 -20.19 7.97
N ASN A 332 0.98 -21.04 7.94
CA ASN A 332 0.06 -21.22 9.07
C ASN A 332 -0.43 -19.88 9.64
N CYS A 333 -1.08 -19.08 8.77
CA CYS A 333 -1.53 -17.71 9.07
C CYS A 333 -0.40 -16.84 9.65
N PHE A 334 0.77 -16.84 8.99
CA PHE A 334 1.95 -16.09 9.40
C PHE A 334 2.36 -16.30 10.86
N HIS A 335 2.20 -17.53 11.36
CA HIS A 335 2.54 -17.91 12.73
C HIS A 335 1.91 -17.00 13.80
N GLY A 336 0.71 -16.49 13.55
CA GLY A 336 -0.05 -15.65 14.47
C GLY A 336 0.20 -14.14 14.33
N GLN A 337 1.16 -13.70 13.52
CA GLN A 337 1.32 -12.28 13.24
C GLN A 337 0.13 -11.72 12.46
N PRO A 338 -0.32 -10.48 12.71
CA PRO A 338 -1.40 -9.85 11.98
C PRO A 338 -1.10 -9.78 10.48
N TYR A 339 -2.11 -9.96 9.64
CA TYR A 339 -1.95 -9.78 8.21
C TYR A 339 -3.15 -9.12 7.54
N ILE A 340 -2.91 -8.61 6.35
CA ILE A 340 -3.88 -7.99 5.46
C ILE A 340 -3.85 -8.78 4.15
N TRP A 341 -4.99 -9.32 3.77
CA TRP A 341 -5.16 -10.01 2.49
C TRP A 341 -5.16 -8.97 1.37
N CYS A 342 -4.21 -9.02 0.43
CA CYS A 342 -4.04 -8.00 -0.58
C CYS A 342 -4.25 -8.54 -2.00
N TYR A 343 -4.94 -7.76 -2.80
CA TYR A 343 -5.10 -7.92 -4.23
C TYR A 343 -4.11 -7.01 -4.95
N LEU A 344 -3.24 -7.57 -5.79
CA LEU A 344 -2.32 -6.78 -6.59
C LEU A 344 -3.02 -6.27 -7.87
N GLY A 345 -3.58 -7.20 -8.65
CA GLY A 345 -4.34 -6.92 -9.85
C GLY A 345 -3.49 -6.57 -11.08
N ASN A 346 -2.38 -5.87 -10.90
CA ASN A 346 -1.43 -5.57 -11.99
C ASN A 346 -0.01 -5.38 -11.48
N PHE A 347 0.95 -5.78 -12.30
CA PHE A 347 2.33 -5.31 -12.20
C PHE A 347 2.46 -4.04 -13.04
N GLY A 348 3.11 -3.01 -12.49
CA GLY A 348 3.23 -1.70 -13.14
C GLY A 348 3.80 -1.78 -14.54
N GLY A 349 3.31 -0.92 -15.42
CA GLY A 349 3.63 -0.93 -16.86
C GLY A 349 2.95 -2.05 -17.67
N ASN A 350 2.28 -3.01 -17.03
CA ASN A 350 1.55 -4.10 -17.69
C ASN A 350 0.04 -3.83 -17.63
N THR A 351 -0.50 -3.14 -18.61
CA THR A 351 -1.94 -2.90 -18.78
C THR A 351 -2.58 -4.08 -19.52
N GLY A 352 -2.89 -5.13 -18.80
CA GLY A 352 -3.54 -6.32 -19.37
C GLY A 352 -5.02 -6.41 -18.95
N ILE A 353 -5.82 -7.09 -19.78
CA ILE A 353 -7.16 -7.52 -19.39
C ILE A 353 -7.01 -8.80 -18.55
N THR A 354 -6.60 -8.61 -17.31
CA THR A 354 -6.30 -9.66 -16.34
C THR A 354 -6.90 -9.32 -14.98
N GLY A 355 -6.72 -10.16 -13.99
CA GLY A 355 -7.12 -9.85 -12.62
C GLY A 355 -7.63 -11.03 -11.82
N ASN A 356 -7.99 -12.15 -12.46
CA ASN A 356 -8.52 -13.34 -11.76
C ASN A 356 -9.64 -12.95 -10.77
N VAL A 357 -10.51 -12.01 -11.16
CA VAL A 357 -11.36 -11.22 -10.26
C VAL A 357 -12.34 -12.09 -9.47
N LYS A 358 -13.09 -12.96 -10.17
CA LYS A 358 -14.08 -13.84 -9.54
C LYS A 358 -13.44 -14.81 -8.56
N GLU A 359 -12.33 -15.44 -8.97
CA GLU A 359 -11.58 -16.37 -8.12
C GLU A 359 -10.96 -15.64 -6.93
N SER A 360 -10.48 -14.41 -7.10
CA SER A 360 -9.96 -13.57 -6.02
C SER A 360 -11.03 -13.28 -4.97
N GLY A 361 -12.25 -12.97 -5.41
CA GLY A 361 -13.39 -12.81 -4.51
C GLY A 361 -13.70 -14.08 -3.71
N ARG A 362 -13.68 -15.27 -4.37
CA ARG A 362 -13.87 -16.56 -3.71
C ARG A 362 -12.76 -16.87 -2.70
N ARG A 363 -11.49 -16.59 -3.05
CA ARG A 363 -10.35 -16.76 -2.14
C ARG A 363 -10.45 -15.87 -0.92
N LEU A 364 -10.85 -14.62 -1.13
CA LEU A 364 -11.06 -13.68 -0.03
C LEU A 364 -12.19 -14.13 0.91
N ASP A 365 -13.30 -14.65 0.38
CA ASP A 365 -14.39 -15.20 1.20
C ASP A 365 -13.91 -16.40 2.06
N ILE A 366 -13.02 -17.22 1.51
CA ILE A 366 -12.36 -18.31 2.26
C ILE A 366 -11.43 -17.71 3.34
N ALA A 367 -10.60 -16.73 3.00
CA ALA A 367 -9.70 -16.12 3.96
C ALA A 367 -10.46 -15.46 5.13
N LEU A 368 -11.57 -14.78 4.84
CA LEU A 368 -12.45 -14.19 5.89
C LEU A 368 -13.06 -15.23 6.82
N LYS A 369 -13.21 -16.49 6.37
CA LYS A 369 -13.77 -17.59 7.16
C LYS A 369 -12.70 -18.42 7.88
N GLU A 370 -11.56 -18.64 7.22
CA GLU A 370 -10.56 -19.64 7.62
C GLU A 370 -9.19 -19.02 7.99
N GLY A 371 -8.99 -17.72 7.69
CA GLY A 371 -7.71 -17.03 7.84
C GLY A 371 -7.30 -16.69 9.27
N GLY A 372 -8.06 -17.13 10.27
CA GLY A 372 -7.76 -16.93 11.68
C GLY A 372 -8.06 -15.52 12.20
N ASP A 373 -7.95 -15.38 13.53
CA ASP A 373 -8.21 -14.10 14.21
C ASP A 373 -7.16 -13.02 13.89
N ASN A 374 -6.03 -13.40 13.31
CA ASN A 374 -4.95 -12.51 12.91
C ASN A 374 -5.11 -11.94 11.48
N LEU A 375 -6.12 -12.35 10.71
CA LEU A 375 -6.55 -11.60 9.54
C LEU A 375 -7.19 -10.28 9.99
N LYS A 376 -6.46 -9.16 9.87
CA LYS A 376 -6.89 -7.84 10.37
C LYS A 376 -7.41 -6.91 9.29
N GLY A 377 -7.19 -7.26 8.02
CA GLY A 377 -7.56 -6.35 6.95
C GLY A 377 -7.66 -6.97 5.57
N ILE A 378 -8.18 -6.15 4.67
CA ILE A 378 -8.26 -6.39 3.23
C ILE A 378 -7.62 -5.18 2.55
N GLY A 379 -6.94 -5.38 1.44
CA GLY A 379 -6.34 -4.26 0.73
C GLY A 379 -5.93 -4.56 -0.68
N SER A 380 -5.20 -3.63 -1.25
CA SER A 380 -4.56 -3.78 -2.55
C SER A 380 -3.15 -3.21 -2.54
N THR A 381 -2.28 -3.90 -3.24
CA THR A 381 -0.87 -3.56 -3.46
C THR A 381 -0.59 -3.31 -4.93
N LEU A 382 -1.57 -2.73 -5.65
CA LEU A 382 -1.42 -2.43 -7.08
C LEU A 382 -0.17 -1.59 -7.37
N GLU A 383 0.51 -1.88 -8.47
CA GLU A 383 1.72 -1.16 -8.84
C GLU A 383 1.47 0.05 -9.74
N GLY A 384 0.32 0.11 -10.40
CA GLY A 384 -0.04 1.23 -11.26
C GLY A 384 -1.54 1.41 -11.40
N LEU A 385 -1.97 2.63 -11.74
CA LEU A 385 -3.37 3.00 -11.86
C LEU A 385 -3.91 2.93 -13.30
N ASP A 386 -3.05 2.65 -14.30
CA ASP A 386 -3.45 2.54 -15.70
C ASP A 386 -4.15 1.21 -16.02
N VAL A 387 -5.08 0.82 -15.16
CA VAL A 387 -5.88 -0.39 -15.23
C VAL A 387 -7.33 -0.10 -14.90
N ILE A 388 -8.24 -0.97 -15.32
CA ILE A 388 -9.65 -0.80 -14.97
C ILE A 388 -9.88 -0.93 -13.46
N GLN A 389 -10.65 -0.02 -12.87
CA GLN A 389 -10.80 0.06 -11.41
C GLN A 389 -11.75 -0.97 -10.80
N PHE A 390 -12.68 -1.57 -11.57
CA PHE A 390 -13.74 -2.41 -11.00
C PHE A 390 -13.26 -3.62 -10.19
N PRO A 391 -12.11 -4.28 -10.51
CA PRO A 391 -11.61 -5.37 -9.68
C PRO A 391 -11.28 -4.93 -8.26
N TYR A 392 -10.72 -3.74 -8.11
CA TYR A 392 -10.37 -3.16 -6.81
C TYR A 392 -11.62 -2.78 -6.01
N GLU A 393 -12.63 -2.18 -6.68
CA GLU A 393 -13.91 -1.91 -6.05
C GLU A 393 -14.60 -3.19 -5.56
N TYR A 394 -14.57 -4.26 -6.37
CA TYR A 394 -15.16 -5.55 -6.02
C TYR A 394 -14.51 -6.16 -4.77
N ILE A 395 -13.17 -6.15 -4.70
CA ILE A 395 -12.43 -6.66 -3.55
C ILE A 395 -12.64 -5.78 -2.31
N LEU A 396 -12.58 -4.46 -2.46
CA LEU A 396 -12.75 -3.52 -1.34
C LEU A 396 -14.15 -3.56 -0.74
N GLU A 397 -15.18 -3.77 -1.55
CA GLU A 397 -16.55 -3.92 -1.05
C GLU A 397 -16.74 -5.17 -0.18
N LYS A 398 -15.98 -6.24 -0.40
CA LYS A 398 -16.00 -7.44 0.46
C LYS A 398 -15.51 -7.19 1.88
N ALA A 399 -14.81 -6.08 2.13
CA ALA A 399 -14.44 -5.63 3.48
C ALA A 399 -15.66 -5.20 4.33
N TRP A 400 -16.83 -5.05 3.72
CA TRP A 400 -18.05 -4.61 4.36
C TRP A 400 -19.14 -5.69 4.33
N THR A 401 -20.15 -5.58 5.18
CA THR A 401 -21.31 -6.50 5.19
C THR A 401 -22.26 -6.23 4.02
N ILE A 402 -21.70 -5.95 2.84
CA ILE A 402 -22.43 -5.81 1.58
C ILE A 402 -22.54 -7.22 0.99
N ASP A 403 -23.64 -7.90 1.31
CA ASP A 403 -23.89 -9.25 0.81
C ASP A 403 -24.72 -9.18 -0.49
N LYS A 404 -24.01 -8.99 -1.59
CA LYS A 404 -24.58 -9.07 -2.93
C LYS A 404 -23.83 -10.18 -3.67
N GLY A 405 -24.53 -11.21 -4.12
CA GLY A 405 -23.93 -12.22 -4.98
C GLY A 405 -23.34 -11.59 -6.25
N ASP A 406 -22.37 -12.27 -6.86
CA ASP A 406 -21.60 -11.77 -8.01
C ASP A 406 -22.47 -11.23 -9.14
N ASP A 407 -23.55 -11.94 -9.50
CA ASP A 407 -24.47 -11.51 -10.56
C ASP A 407 -25.17 -10.17 -10.23
N THR A 408 -25.57 -9.98 -8.98
CA THR A 408 -26.18 -8.72 -8.53
C THR A 408 -25.17 -7.59 -8.53
N TRP A 409 -23.95 -7.87 -8.09
CA TRP A 409 -22.86 -6.90 -8.07
C TRP A 409 -22.50 -6.46 -9.50
N VAL A 410 -22.34 -7.42 -10.43
CA VAL A 410 -22.00 -7.16 -11.84
C VAL A 410 -23.13 -6.41 -12.55
N ASN A 411 -24.40 -6.72 -12.27
CA ASN A 411 -25.53 -5.95 -12.81
C ASN A 411 -25.48 -4.49 -12.31
N ALA A 412 -25.21 -4.27 -11.03
CA ALA A 412 -25.07 -2.92 -10.49
C ALA A 412 -23.86 -2.17 -11.08
N LEU A 413 -22.76 -2.88 -11.35
CA LEU A 413 -21.59 -2.33 -12.09
C LEU A 413 -22.01 -1.87 -13.49
N ALA A 414 -22.71 -2.71 -14.24
CA ALA A 414 -23.19 -2.40 -15.58
C ALA A 414 -24.12 -1.18 -15.58
N ASP A 415 -25.05 -1.14 -14.63
CA ASP A 415 -26.05 -0.07 -14.52
C ASP A 415 -25.43 1.29 -14.21
N ARG A 416 -24.46 1.32 -13.27
CA ARG A 416 -23.78 2.59 -12.91
C ARG A 416 -22.82 3.11 -13.98
N HIS A 417 -22.26 2.21 -14.81
CA HIS A 417 -21.48 2.62 -15.97
C HIS A 417 -22.33 3.12 -17.14
N ALA A 418 -23.58 2.63 -17.24
CA ALA A 418 -24.53 3.07 -18.25
C ALA A 418 -25.44 4.22 -17.78
N GLY A 419 -25.44 4.56 -16.48
CA GLY A 419 -26.36 5.52 -15.87
C GLY A 419 -27.82 5.07 -15.82
N LYS A 420 -28.12 3.86 -16.28
CA LYS A 420 -29.45 3.24 -16.33
C LYS A 420 -29.38 1.74 -16.56
N VAL A 421 -30.49 1.06 -16.33
CA VAL A 421 -30.62 -0.37 -16.58
C VAL A 421 -30.70 -0.65 -18.09
N ILE A 422 -29.67 -1.34 -18.63
CA ILE A 422 -29.59 -1.75 -20.04
C ILE A 422 -29.20 -3.23 -20.11
N GLN A 423 -30.12 -4.12 -20.50
CA GLN A 423 -29.88 -5.56 -20.45
C GLN A 423 -28.67 -6.04 -21.27
N PRO A 424 -28.43 -5.60 -22.53
CA PRO A 424 -27.22 -5.96 -23.26
C PRO A 424 -25.91 -5.54 -22.57
N VAL A 425 -25.90 -4.41 -21.84
CA VAL A 425 -24.73 -3.95 -21.09
C VAL A 425 -24.48 -4.85 -19.88
N ARG A 426 -25.53 -5.27 -19.18
CA ARG A 426 -25.42 -6.27 -18.11
C ARG A 426 -24.86 -7.60 -18.59
N GLU A 427 -25.30 -8.07 -19.76
CA GLU A 427 -24.80 -9.31 -20.37
C GLU A 427 -23.33 -9.18 -20.77
N ALA A 428 -22.92 -8.07 -21.37
CA ALA A 428 -21.53 -7.79 -21.71
C ALA A 428 -20.63 -7.79 -20.46
N TRP A 429 -21.05 -7.11 -19.36
CA TRP A 429 -20.28 -7.10 -18.11
C TRP A 429 -20.21 -8.48 -17.46
N LYS A 430 -21.22 -9.34 -17.57
CA LYS A 430 -21.16 -10.73 -17.11
C LYS A 430 -20.11 -11.53 -17.86
N ILE A 431 -20.01 -11.36 -19.17
CA ILE A 431 -18.97 -12.01 -20.00
C ILE A 431 -17.59 -11.50 -19.55
N LEU A 432 -17.41 -10.18 -19.40
CA LEU A 432 -16.15 -9.62 -18.94
C LEU A 432 -15.73 -10.23 -17.59
N PHE A 433 -16.64 -10.25 -16.62
CA PHE A 433 -16.36 -10.73 -15.27
C PHE A 433 -16.10 -12.26 -15.21
N ASN A 434 -16.90 -13.05 -15.93
CA ASN A 434 -16.83 -14.53 -15.84
C ASN A 434 -15.80 -15.17 -16.76
N ASP A 435 -15.51 -14.55 -17.93
CA ASP A 435 -14.77 -15.23 -19.00
C ASP A 435 -13.49 -14.47 -19.41
N ILE A 436 -13.42 -13.15 -19.19
CA ILE A 436 -12.30 -12.33 -19.68
C ILE A 436 -11.33 -11.99 -18.53
N TYR A 437 -11.82 -11.45 -17.41
CA TYR A 437 -10.98 -11.08 -16.25
C TYR A 437 -10.65 -12.28 -15.34
N VAL A 438 -10.42 -13.46 -15.96
CA VAL A 438 -10.08 -14.71 -15.27
C VAL A 438 -8.58 -15.03 -15.27
N GLN A 439 -7.79 -14.31 -16.07
CA GLN A 439 -6.34 -14.52 -16.14
C GLN A 439 -5.65 -13.96 -14.90
N VAL A 440 -4.71 -14.73 -14.34
CA VAL A 440 -3.80 -14.24 -13.30
C VAL A 440 -2.82 -13.25 -13.92
N PRO A 441 -2.63 -12.04 -13.34
CA PRO A 441 -1.59 -11.13 -13.79
C PRO A 441 -0.23 -11.84 -13.79
N LYS A 442 0.46 -11.82 -14.92
CA LYS A 442 1.82 -12.35 -15.01
C LYS A 442 2.80 -11.18 -14.98
N THR A 443 3.88 -11.34 -14.24
CA THR A 443 5.09 -10.59 -14.53
C THR A 443 5.51 -10.98 -15.93
N VAL A 444 5.18 -10.17 -16.92
CA VAL A 444 5.84 -10.28 -18.21
C VAL A 444 7.24 -9.76 -17.96
N GLY A 445 8.23 -10.64 -18.05
CA GLY A 445 9.60 -10.26 -17.86
C GLY A 445 9.94 -9.09 -18.78
N ILE A 446 10.01 -7.90 -18.19
CA ILE A 446 10.73 -6.77 -18.78
C ILE A 446 12.18 -6.95 -18.36
N LEU A 447 12.81 -8.01 -18.82
CA LEU A 447 14.25 -8.24 -18.67
C LEU A 447 14.74 -9.07 -19.84
#